data_0d8e934fdde3ce40186752e090fe72b3
#
_entry.id   0d8e934fdde3ce40186752e090fe72b3
#
_cell.length_a   1.000
_cell.length_b   1.000
_cell.length_c   1.000
_cell.angle_alpha   90.00
_cell.angle_beta   90.00
_cell.angle_gamma   90.00
#
_symmetry.space_group_name_H-M   'P 1'
#
loop_
_entity.id
_entity.type
_entity.pdbx_description
1 polymer ?
#
loop_
_entity_poly.entity_id
_entity_poly.type
_entity_poly.pdbx_seq_one_letter_code
_entity_poly.pdbx_strand_id
1 'polypeptide(L)'
;NIAEACKGFKNHPTSILNFLEGTRRTSAKQLNQSSDYKNLLKPKIGGIEYVIKDMGDYLHKLIDVTIVYPDGTPTFWQFVKGECRSVKFVVSHYDIPKQVLVDNDIERRSSLSGWIKTIWMQKDQQITEMTQTTNVP
;
A
#
# COMPACT_ATOMS: atom_id res chain seq x y z
N ASN A 1 16.92 -13.68 1.36
CA ASN A 1 16.38 -13.26 2.67
C ASN A 1 16.30 -11.74 2.71
N ILE A 2 15.17 -11.16 3.18
CA ILE A 2 14.95 -9.69 3.23
C ILE A 2 16.06 -9.01 4.04
N ALA A 3 16.46 -9.57 5.18
CA ALA A 3 17.53 -9.05 6.03
C ALA A 3 18.90 -8.97 5.32
N GLU A 4 19.19 -9.89 4.45
CA GLU A 4 20.43 -9.90 3.66
C GLU A 4 20.42 -8.84 2.57
N ALA A 5 19.28 -8.65 1.91
CA ALA A 5 19.07 -7.57 0.94
C ALA A 5 19.20 -6.18 1.61
N CYS A 6 18.64 -6.00 2.80
CA CYS A 6 18.71 -4.73 3.54
C CYS A 6 20.16 -4.33 3.89
N LYS A 7 21.05 -5.28 4.16
CA LYS A 7 22.47 -4.98 4.45
C LYS A 7 23.18 -4.28 3.28
N GLY A 8 22.88 -4.69 2.04
CA GLY A 8 23.45 -4.08 0.84
C GLY A 8 22.93 -2.67 0.54
N PHE A 9 21.73 -2.34 1.02
CA PHE A 9 21.07 -1.07 0.70
C PHE A 9 21.51 0.11 1.59
N LYS A 10 22.14 -0.14 2.74
CA LYS A 10 22.57 0.91 3.67
C LYS A 10 23.59 1.88 3.10
N ASN A 11 24.34 1.47 2.08
CA ASN A 11 25.42 2.23 1.48
C ASN A 11 25.06 2.88 0.13
N HIS A 12 23.83 2.70 -0.35
CA HIS A 12 23.39 3.22 -1.65
C HIS A 12 21.98 3.81 -1.55
N PRO A 13 21.68 4.90 -2.29
CA PRO A 13 20.31 5.37 -2.44
C PRO A 13 19.41 4.26 -2.96
N THR A 14 18.42 3.86 -2.17
CA THR A 14 17.59 2.70 -2.47
C THR A 14 16.13 3.00 -2.24
N SER A 15 15.27 2.44 -3.09
CA SER A 15 13.83 2.42 -2.90
C SER A 15 13.36 0.97 -2.73
N ILE A 16 12.50 0.74 -1.75
CA ILE A 16 11.93 -0.58 -1.48
C ILE A 16 10.45 -0.54 -1.86
N LEU A 17 10.07 -1.38 -2.81
CA LEU A 17 8.68 -1.54 -3.23
C LEU A 17 8.02 -2.66 -2.42
N ASN A 18 6.87 -2.36 -1.83
CA ASN A 18 6.08 -3.32 -1.08
C ASN A 18 4.60 -3.24 -1.47
N PHE A 19 3.99 -4.38 -1.76
CA PHE A 19 2.56 -4.50 -2.01
C PHE A 19 1.86 -4.98 -0.74
N LEU A 20 1.31 -4.06 0.06
CA LEU A 20 0.75 -4.37 1.38
C LEU A 20 -0.48 -5.29 1.33
N GLU A 21 -1.23 -5.35 0.24
CA GLU A 21 -2.31 -6.33 0.08
C GLU A 21 -1.78 -7.76 -0.10
N GLY A 22 -0.55 -7.91 -0.57
CA GLY A 22 0.12 -9.19 -0.81
C GLY A 22 -0.49 -10.04 -1.92
N THR A 23 -1.59 -9.61 -2.53
CA THR A 23 -2.28 -10.30 -3.63
C THR A 23 -3.20 -9.33 -4.37
N ARG A 24 -3.65 -9.73 -5.56
CA ARG A 24 -4.68 -9.00 -6.30
C ARG A 24 -6.02 -9.05 -5.56
N ARG A 25 -6.70 -7.92 -5.48
CA ARG A 25 -8.05 -7.84 -4.90
C ARG A 25 -9.04 -8.61 -5.78
N THR A 26 -9.89 -9.40 -5.13
CA THR A 26 -11.09 -10.00 -5.71
C THR A 26 -12.22 -9.90 -4.70
N SER A 27 -13.48 -9.88 -5.15
CA SER A 27 -14.64 -9.82 -4.26
C SER A 27 -14.68 -11.00 -3.27
N ALA A 28 -14.31 -12.20 -3.72
CA ALA A 28 -14.21 -13.37 -2.84
C ALA A 28 -13.16 -13.18 -1.73
N LYS A 29 -11.98 -12.66 -2.05
CA LYS A 29 -10.93 -12.40 -1.05
C LYS A 29 -11.32 -11.30 -0.08
N GLN A 30 -12.03 -10.28 -0.55
CA GLN A 30 -12.52 -9.20 0.30
C GLN A 30 -13.52 -9.71 1.32
N LEU A 31 -14.47 -10.56 0.90
CA LEU A 31 -15.42 -11.21 1.79
C LEU A 31 -14.73 -12.15 2.79
N ASN A 32 -13.82 -13.01 2.31
CA ASN A 32 -13.09 -13.96 3.15
C ASN A 32 -12.21 -13.29 4.23
N GLN A 33 -11.69 -12.09 3.94
CA GLN A 33 -10.91 -11.33 4.90
C GLN A 33 -11.78 -10.48 5.84
N SER A 34 -13.09 -10.41 5.62
CA SER A 34 -13.99 -9.46 6.30
C SER A 34 -13.37 -8.07 6.29
N SER A 35 -12.97 -7.61 5.11
CA SER A 35 -12.29 -6.32 4.96
C SER A 35 -13.27 -5.19 5.29
N ASP A 36 -12.85 -4.28 6.16
CA ASP A 36 -13.61 -3.07 6.49
C ASP A 36 -13.52 -1.99 5.39
N TYR A 37 -12.64 -2.22 4.39
CA TYR A 37 -12.43 -1.32 3.26
C TYR A 37 -13.32 -1.68 2.09
N LYS A 38 -13.84 -0.68 1.40
CA LYS A 38 -14.72 -0.85 0.25
C LYS A 38 -13.96 -1.28 -1.02
N ASN A 39 -12.78 -0.71 -1.22
CA ASN A 39 -12.00 -0.88 -2.45
C ASN A 39 -10.70 -1.67 -2.25
N LEU A 40 -10.32 -1.95 -1.02
CA LEU A 40 -9.01 -2.53 -0.66
C LEU A 40 -9.16 -3.80 0.17
N LEU A 41 -8.14 -4.65 0.11
CA LEU A 41 -7.95 -5.74 1.07
C LEU A 41 -7.30 -5.21 2.35
N LYS A 42 -7.35 -5.99 3.44
CA LYS A 42 -6.62 -5.65 4.67
C LYS A 42 -5.11 -5.63 4.41
N PRO A 43 -4.40 -4.59 4.86
CA PRO A 43 -2.95 -4.50 4.66
C PRO A 43 -2.20 -5.52 5.52
N LYS A 44 -1.18 -6.13 4.94
CA LYS A 44 -0.24 -7.05 5.61
C LYS A 44 1.02 -6.29 5.97
N ILE A 45 1.17 -5.93 7.24
CA ILE A 45 2.26 -5.07 7.69
C ILE A 45 3.60 -5.78 7.90
N GLY A 46 3.65 -7.13 7.90
CA GLY A 46 4.87 -7.88 8.23
C GLY A 46 6.08 -7.54 7.36
N GLY A 47 5.88 -7.31 6.07
CA GLY A 47 6.97 -6.92 5.16
C GLY A 47 7.53 -5.54 5.47
N ILE A 48 6.67 -4.54 5.64
CA ILE A 48 7.09 -3.17 5.97
C ILE A 48 7.66 -3.08 7.40
N GLU A 49 7.12 -3.86 8.34
CA GLU A 49 7.66 -3.96 9.71
C GLU A 49 9.12 -4.42 9.70
N TYR A 50 9.42 -5.43 8.88
CA TYR A 50 10.78 -5.93 8.72
C TYR A 50 11.73 -4.89 8.15
N VAL A 51 11.29 -4.18 7.13
CA VAL A 51 12.07 -3.10 6.49
C VAL A 51 12.32 -1.96 7.49
N ILE A 52 11.31 -1.55 8.24
CA ILE A 52 11.46 -0.48 9.25
C ILE A 52 12.40 -0.93 10.38
N LYS A 53 12.31 -2.18 10.83
CA LYS A 53 13.21 -2.71 11.86
C LYS A 53 14.68 -2.69 11.43
N ASP A 54 14.94 -3.10 10.19
CA ASP A 54 16.31 -3.25 9.70
C ASP A 54 16.91 -1.96 9.14
N MET A 55 16.08 -1.06 8.61
CA MET A 55 16.49 0.11 7.83
C MET A 55 15.85 1.43 8.29
N GLY A 56 15.11 1.45 9.40
CA GLY A 56 14.34 2.61 9.83
C GLY A 56 15.14 3.92 9.84
N ASP A 57 16.40 3.88 10.31
CA ASP A 57 17.29 5.03 10.36
C ASP A 57 17.70 5.60 8.99
N TYR A 58 17.54 4.80 7.93
CA TYR A 58 17.88 5.15 6.55
C TYR A 58 16.64 5.48 5.71
N LEU A 59 15.45 5.29 6.26
CA LEU A 59 14.20 5.57 5.59
C LEU A 59 13.75 7.00 5.88
N HIS A 60 13.53 7.77 4.85
CA HIS A 60 13.12 9.17 5.01
C HIS A 60 11.62 9.37 4.76
N LYS A 61 11.06 8.67 3.77
CA LYS A 61 9.67 8.85 3.37
C LYS A 61 9.04 7.53 2.93
N LEU A 62 7.75 7.44 3.16
CA LEU A 62 6.88 6.44 2.54
C LEU A 62 6.16 7.11 1.36
N ILE A 63 6.26 6.50 0.18
CA ILE A 63 5.52 6.91 -1.00
C ILE A 63 4.42 5.88 -1.23
N ASP A 64 3.17 6.33 -1.19
CA ASP A 64 2.01 5.51 -1.52
C ASP A 64 1.55 5.79 -2.94
N VAL A 65 1.44 4.74 -3.73
CA VAL A 65 0.93 4.83 -5.10
C VAL A 65 -0.42 4.11 -5.17
N THR A 66 -1.46 4.88 -5.46
CA THR A 66 -2.81 4.37 -5.66
C THR A 66 -3.11 4.28 -7.14
N ILE A 67 -3.52 3.10 -7.60
CA ILE A 67 -3.93 2.88 -8.99
C ILE A 67 -5.44 2.74 -9.02
N VAL A 68 -6.11 3.59 -9.79
CA VAL A 68 -7.57 3.60 -9.93
C VAL A 68 -7.94 3.32 -11.38
N TYR A 69 -8.83 2.38 -11.58
CA TYR A 69 -9.46 2.07 -12.86
C TYR A 69 -10.89 2.63 -12.87
N PRO A 70 -11.14 3.81 -13.46
CA PRO A 70 -12.46 4.45 -13.41
C PRO A 70 -13.57 3.59 -14.02
N ASP A 71 -13.25 2.85 -15.07
CA ASP A 71 -14.18 1.98 -15.80
C ASP A 71 -14.25 0.55 -15.22
N GLY A 72 -13.69 0.33 -14.02
CA GLY A 72 -13.57 -0.98 -13.38
C GLY A 72 -12.22 -1.66 -13.66
N THR A 73 -11.82 -2.54 -12.76
CA THR A 73 -10.55 -3.27 -12.86
C THR A 73 -10.58 -4.23 -14.05
N PRO A 74 -9.72 -4.05 -15.07
CA PRO A 74 -9.73 -4.90 -16.24
C PRO A 74 -9.21 -6.31 -15.91
N THR A 75 -9.72 -7.29 -16.61
CA THR A 75 -9.09 -8.62 -16.67
C THR A 75 -7.78 -8.54 -17.46
N PHE A 76 -6.92 -9.54 -17.31
CA PHE A 76 -5.67 -9.60 -18.08
C PHE A 76 -5.94 -9.50 -19.60
N TRP A 77 -6.94 -10.21 -20.10
CA TRP A 77 -7.26 -10.20 -21.53
C TRP A 77 -7.86 -8.88 -22.01
N GLN A 78 -8.67 -8.22 -21.20
CA GLN A 78 -9.16 -6.87 -21.50
C GLN A 78 -8.01 -5.86 -21.56
N PHE A 79 -7.04 -5.97 -20.65
CA PHE A 79 -5.86 -5.12 -20.66
C PHE A 79 -5.02 -5.33 -21.94
N VAL A 80 -4.74 -6.60 -22.31
CA VAL A 80 -3.96 -6.93 -23.50
C VAL A 80 -4.66 -6.51 -24.79
N LYS A 81 -6.00 -6.60 -24.83
CA LYS A 81 -6.81 -6.14 -25.97
C LYS A 81 -6.95 -4.62 -26.10
N GLY A 82 -6.40 -3.85 -25.13
CA GLY A 82 -6.53 -2.39 -25.12
C GLY A 82 -7.93 -1.89 -24.71
N GLU A 83 -8.74 -2.72 -24.07
CA GLU A 83 -10.07 -2.34 -23.59
C GLU A 83 -9.99 -1.45 -22.32
N CYS A 84 -8.84 -1.39 -21.66
CA CYS A 84 -8.57 -0.49 -20.54
C CYS A 84 -8.28 0.92 -21.09
N ARG A 85 -9.29 1.79 -21.06
CA ARG A 85 -9.22 3.12 -21.68
C ARG A 85 -8.50 4.15 -20.82
N SER A 86 -8.61 4.03 -19.51
CA SER A 86 -8.00 4.98 -18.58
C SER A 86 -7.49 4.30 -17.30
N VAL A 87 -6.36 4.79 -16.83
CA VAL A 87 -5.78 4.43 -15.53
C VAL A 87 -5.37 5.72 -14.86
N LYS A 88 -5.82 5.93 -13.63
CA LYS A 88 -5.44 7.09 -12.83
C LYS A 88 -4.44 6.65 -11.76
N PHE A 89 -3.39 7.44 -11.58
CA PHE A 89 -2.41 7.25 -10.52
C PHE A 89 -2.50 8.42 -9.55
N VAL A 90 -2.54 8.10 -8.27
CA VAL A 90 -2.39 9.10 -7.20
C VAL A 90 -1.16 8.74 -6.40
N VAL A 91 -0.27 9.69 -6.24
CA VAL A 91 0.97 9.52 -5.49
C VAL A 91 0.90 10.42 -4.27
N SER A 92 0.94 9.81 -3.10
CA SER A 92 1.00 10.50 -1.81
C SER A 92 2.32 10.19 -1.13
N HIS A 93 2.84 11.12 -0.35
CA HIS A 93 4.07 10.92 0.42
C HIS A 93 3.81 11.23 1.90
N TYR A 94 4.45 10.45 2.75
CA TYR A 94 4.32 10.56 4.20
C TYR A 94 5.72 10.55 4.84
N ASP A 95 5.93 11.42 5.81
CA ASP A 95 7.08 11.32 6.69
C ASP A 95 6.87 10.14 7.64
N ILE A 96 7.93 9.39 7.90
CA ILE A 96 7.84 8.22 8.78
C ILE A 96 7.76 8.71 10.23
N PRO A 97 6.68 8.39 10.95
CA PRO A 97 6.52 8.84 12.33
C PRO A 97 7.57 8.23 13.25
N LYS A 98 8.08 9.02 14.19
CA LYS A 98 9.09 8.55 15.16
C LYS A 98 8.59 7.35 15.97
N GLN A 99 7.29 7.24 16.20
CA GLN A 99 6.68 6.14 16.96
C GLN A 99 6.82 4.77 16.26
N VAL A 100 7.07 4.74 14.95
CA VAL A 100 7.32 3.47 14.23
C VAL A 100 8.80 3.11 14.15
N LEU A 101 9.69 4.01 14.59
CA LEU A 101 11.14 3.84 14.60
C LEU A 101 11.69 3.41 15.96
N VAL A 102 10.83 3.02 16.90
CA VAL A 102 11.23 2.58 18.23
C VAL A 102 11.81 1.16 18.23
N ASP A 103 12.71 0.88 19.18
CA ASP A 103 13.38 -0.44 19.27
C ASP A 103 12.45 -1.53 19.80
N ASN A 104 11.42 -1.16 20.57
CA ASN A 104 10.47 -2.12 21.12
C ASN A 104 9.58 -2.71 20.00
N ASP A 105 9.67 -4.00 19.75
CA ASP A 105 8.95 -4.69 18.68
C ASP A 105 7.43 -4.61 18.83
N ILE A 106 6.91 -4.68 20.06
CA ILE A 106 5.46 -4.63 20.33
C ILE A 106 4.93 -3.21 20.07
N GLU A 107 5.61 -2.21 20.59
CA GLU A 107 5.24 -0.81 20.42
C GLU A 107 5.36 -0.38 18.97
N ARG A 108 6.46 -0.73 18.30
CA ARG A 108 6.66 -0.48 16.86
C ARG A 108 5.54 -1.09 16.03
N ARG A 109 5.20 -2.35 16.24
CA ARG A 109 4.15 -3.05 15.51
C ARG A 109 2.77 -2.41 15.72
N SER A 110 2.45 -2.02 16.95
CA SER A 110 1.20 -1.34 17.26
C SER A 110 1.11 0.03 16.58
N SER A 111 2.16 0.84 16.68
CA SER A 111 2.24 2.17 16.07
C SER A 111 2.20 2.09 14.53
N LEU A 112 2.93 1.14 13.95
CA LEU A 112 2.94 0.89 12.51
C LEU A 112 1.57 0.46 12.01
N SER A 113 0.91 -0.46 12.71
CA SER A 113 -0.44 -0.92 12.37
C SER A 113 -1.44 0.24 12.36
N GLY A 114 -1.42 1.08 13.38
CA GLY A 114 -2.27 2.28 13.46
C GLY A 114 -2.00 3.27 12.34
N TRP A 115 -0.74 3.55 12.06
CA TRP A 115 -0.34 4.46 10.98
C TRP A 115 -0.76 3.96 9.60
N ILE A 116 -0.47 2.70 9.29
CA ILE A 116 -0.88 2.08 8.02
C ILE A 116 -2.40 2.02 7.89
N LYS A 117 -3.12 1.76 8.98
CA LYS A 117 -4.59 1.80 8.98
C LYS A 117 -5.13 3.18 8.58
N THR A 118 -4.54 4.25 9.09
CA THR A 118 -4.92 5.62 8.74
C THR A 118 -4.69 5.90 7.25
N ILE A 119 -3.51 5.53 6.71
CA ILE A 119 -3.21 5.66 5.29
C ILE A 119 -4.20 4.86 4.44
N TRP A 120 -4.53 3.64 4.87
CA TRP A 120 -5.44 2.74 4.15
C TRP A 120 -6.87 3.27 4.10
N MET A 121 -7.35 3.87 5.19
CA MET A 121 -8.66 4.52 5.23
C MET A 121 -8.74 5.71 4.27
N GLN A 122 -7.72 6.57 4.26
CA GLN A 122 -7.64 7.70 3.35
C GLN A 122 -7.60 7.24 1.89
N LYS A 123 -6.81 6.23 1.60
CA LYS A 123 -6.69 5.61 0.28
C LYS A 123 -8.02 5.01 -0.20
N ASP A 124 -8.74 4.30 0.65
CA ASP A 124 -10.03 3.69 0.32
C ASP A 124 -11.10 4.74 0.01
N GLN A 125 -11.14 5.81 0.80
CA GLN A 125 -12.01 6.96 0.55
C GLN A 125 -11.67 7.64 -0.78
N GLN A 126 -10.41 7.90 -1.04
CA GLN A 126 -9.92 8.53 -2.27
C GLN A 126 -10.30 7.72 -3.52
N ILE A 127 -10.16 6.39 -3.49
CA ILE A 127 -10.59 5.52 -4.58
C ILE A 127 -12.09 5.64 -4.80
N THR A 128 -12.89 5.68 -3.71
CA THR A 128 -14.34 5.82 -3.79
C THR A 128 -14.73 7.13 -4.48
N GLU A 129 -14.16 8.25 -4.07
CA GLU A 129 -14.43 9.57 -4.65
C GLU A 129 -14.06 9.62 -6.14
N MET A 130 -12.90 9.11 -6.50
CA MET A 130 -12.41 9.10 -7.88
C MET A 130 -13.25 8.21 -8.80
N THR A 131 -13.82 7.14 -8.27
CA THR A 131 -14.71 6.24 -9.03
C THR A 131 -16.10 6.83 -9.21
N GLN A 132 -16.60 7.57 -8.22
CA GLN A 132 -17.92 8.22 -8.29
C GLN A 132 -17.93 9.42 -9.25
N THR A 133 -16.87 10.21 -9.29
CA THR A 133 -16.76 11.39 -10.16
C THR A 133 -16.80 11.04 -11.66
N THR A 134 -16.49 9.80 -12.02
CA THR A 134 -16.50 9.34 -13.42
C THR A 134 -17.90 8.88 -13.87
N ASN A 135 -18.83 8.66 -12.94
CA ASN A 135 -20.20 8.21 -13.23
C ASN A 135 -21.24 9.36 -13.25
N VAL A 136 -20.82 10.62 -13.27
CA VAL A 136 -21.71 11.75 -13.52
C VAL A 136 -21.81 11.96 -15.03
N PRO A 137 -23.01 11.85 -15.62
CA PRO A 137 -23.23 12.02 -17.06
C PRO A 137 -22.94 13.44 -17.55
#